data_c7dfd7e56665f2746048ce815b82914e
#
_entry.id   c7dfd7e56665f2746048ce815b82914e
#
_cell.length_a   1.000
_cell.length_b   1.000
_cell.length_c   1.000
_cell.angle_alpha   90.00
_cell.angle_beta   90.00
_cell.angle_gamma   90.00
#
_symmetry.space_group_name_H-M   'P 1'
#
loop_
_entity.id
_entity.type
_entity.pdbx_description
1 polymer ?
#
loop_
_entity_poly.entity_id
_entity_poly.type
_entity_poly.pdbx_seq_one_letter_code
_entity_poly.pdbx_strand_id
1 'polypeptide(L)'
;MKNNKIIKVVLAAGLSKRYGLKNKILEKINGKTVIETILDRLIQIDSNKNNIVVIGGNNYNSLKKTLNKYDVKLFYNKNYKNGLGSSVSFIFKKKINKNGIMFIPGDMPLISIKDFKKLINTFVQKKNKIISPCYKKKIGNPLIIPKIYFNLLKNLKKDEGARKFLPSKDFIHVPCGYGTIFDIDTKYELLKAKLLNKKLNY
;
A
#
# COMPACT_ATOMS: atom_id res chain seq x y z
N MET A 1 8.32 -1.32 -20.63
CA MET A 1 8.59 -0.02 -20.00
C MET A 1 9.26 -0.26 -18.65
N LYS A 2 10.41 0.39 -18.36
CA LYS A 2 11.19 0.14 -17.15
C LYS A 2 10.48 0.68 -15.90
N ASN A 3 9.62 -0.12 -15.27
CA ASN A 3 8.98 0.16 -13.96
C ASN A 3 10.00 0.23 -12.78
N ASN A 4 11.28 0.30 -13.10
CA ASN A 4 12.38 0.21 -12.13
C ASN A 4 12.57 1.49 -11.29
N LYS A 5 11.72 2.50 -11.49
CA LYS A 5 11.87 3.82 -10.86
C LYS A 5 11.10 3.97 -9.53
N ILE A 6 10.17 3.07 -9.24
CA ILE A 6 9.27 3.15 -8.06
C ILE A 6 9.38 1.88 -7.22
N ILE A 7 9.59 2.04 -5.91
CA ILE A 7 9.43 0.94 -4.95
C ILE A 7 7.98 0.93 -4.43
N LYS A 8 7.36 -0.24 -4.39
CA LYS A 8 6.02 -0.48 -3.85
C LYS A 8 6.16 -0.94 -2.41
N VAL A 9 5.63 -0.16 -1.48
CA VAL A 9 5.72 -0.43 -0.04
C VAL A 9 4.33 -0.73 0.50
N VAL A 10 4.09 -2.00 0.81
CA VAL A 10 2.83 -2.45 1.42
C VAL A 10 2.93 -2.28 2.93
N LEU A 11 2.05 -1.46 3.49
CA LEU A 11 1.97 -1.17 4.92
C LEU A 11 1.08 -2.21 5.62
N ALA A 12 1.70 -3.19 6.26
CA ALA A 12 1.07 -4.36 6.85
C ALA A 12 1.31 -4.46 8.38
N ALA A 13 1.68 -3.35 9.04
CA ALA A 13 2.06 -3.31 10.44
C ALA A 13 0.91 -2.97 11.40
N GLY A 14 -0.32 -2.74 10.89
CA GLY A 14 -1.47 -2.28 11.66
C GLY A 14 -1.92 -3.25 12.75
N LEU A 15 -2.45 -2.69 13.85
CA LEU A 15 -2.93 -3.46 15.02
C LEU A 15 -4.29 -4.13 14.82
N SER A 16 -5.03 -3.78 13.77
CA SER A 16 -6.39 -4.30 13.49
C SER A 16 -7.39 -4.12 14.64
N LYS A 17 -7.24 -3.06 15.48
CA LYS A 17 -8.00 -2.87 16.73
C LYS A 17 -9.53 -2.96 16.55
N ARG A 18 -10.07 -2.37 15.47
CA ARG A 18 -11.50 -2.37 15.14
C ARG A 18 -12.00 -3.69 14.57
N TYR A 19 -11.08 -4.52 14.08
CA TYR A 19 -11.42 -5.82 13.49
C TYR A 19 -11.58 -6.93 14.54
N GLY A 20 -11.08 -6.75 15.75
CA GLY A 20 -11.10 -7.71 16.86
C GLY A 20 -9.78 -8.47 17.01
N LEU A 21 -9.88 -9.73 17.51
CA LEU A 21 -8.68 -10.53 17.85
C LEU A 21 -7.85 -11.00 16.65
N LYS A 22 -8.47 -11.07 15.47
CA LYS A 22 -7.80 -11.55 14.25
C LYS A 22 -7.17 -10.39 13.48
N ASN A 23 -6.08 -10.67 12.76
CA ASN A 23 -5.46 -9.70 11.88
C ASN A 23 -6.19 -9.66 10.53
N LYS A 24 -6.83 -8.54 10.22
CA LYS A 24 -7.64 -8.33 9.01
C LYS A 24 -6.92 -8.64 7.70
N ILE A 25 -5.61 -8.38 7.61
CA ILE A 25 -4.84 -8.63 6.39
C ILE A 25 -4.53 -10.11 6.14
N LEU A 26 -4.68 -10.96 7.16
CA LEU A 26 -4.54 -12.41 7.07
C LEU A 26 -5.88 -13.15 6.86
N GLU A 27 -7.00 -12.43 6.90
CA GLU A 27 -8.32 -13.00 6.55
C GLU A 27 -8.40 -13.32 5.06
N LYS A 28 -9.23 -14.34 4.73
CA LYS A 28 -9.30 -14.84 3.35
C LYS A 28 -10.42 -14.19 2.54
N ILE A 29 -10.08 -13.82 1.30
CA ILE A 29 -11.00 -13.43 0.24
C ILE A 29 -10.82 -14.44 -0.90
N ASN A 30 -11.87 -15.26 -1.16
CA ASN A 30 -11.86 -16.24 -2.25
C ASN A 30 -10.59 -17.14 -2.26
N GLY A 31 -10.25 -17.70 -1.10
CA GLY A 31 -9.12 -18.63 -0.93
C GLY A 31 -7.76 -18.01 -0.63
N LYS A 32 -7.55 -16.72 -0.94
CA LYS A 32 -6.30 -15.98 -0.67
C LYS A 32 -6.47 -14.99 0.47
N THR A 33 -5.43 -14.75 1.26
CA THR A 33 -5.48 -13.68 2.27
C THR A 33 -5.56 -12.30 1.61
N VAL A 34 -6.05 -11.31 2.37
CA VAL A 34 -6.13 -9.92 1.92
C VAL A 34 -4.78 -9.42 1.40
N ILE A 35 -3.70 -9.70 2.14
CA ILE A 35 -2.36 -9.28 1.74
C ILE A 35 -1.87 -10.01 0.47
N GLU A 36 -2.17 -11.31 0.30
CA GLU A 36 -1.82 -12.07 -0.90
C GLU A 36 -2.52 -11.52 -2.14
N THR A 37 -3.80 -11.11 -2.00
CA THR A 37 -4.55 -10.50 -3.11
C THR A 37 -3.89 -9.22 -3.62
N ILE A 38 -3.31 -8.42 -2.71
CA ILE A 38 -2.57 -7.21 -3.09
C ILE A 38 -1.25 -7.57 -3.77
N LEU A 39 -0.49 -8.50 -3.19
CA LEU A 39 0.82 -8.90 -3.72
C LEU A 39 0.71 -9.52 -5.11
N ASP A 40 -0.27 -10.38 -5.36
CA ASP A 40 -0.50 -10.97 -6.68
C ASP A 40 -0.68 -9.90 -7.76
N ARG A 41 -1.42 -8.83 -7.46
CA ARG A 41 -1.61 -7.70 -8.39
C ARG A 41 -0.33 -6.89 -8.59
N LEU A 42 0.44 -6.68 -7.51
CA LEU A 42 1.70 -5.94 -7.59
C LEU A 42 2.75 -6.69 -8.41
N ILE A 43 2.82 -8.02 -8.28
CA ILE A 43 3.73 -8.87 -9.06
C ILE A 43 3.35 -8.87 -10.54
N GLN A 44 2.06 -8.82 -10.87
CA GLN A 44 1.61 -8.72 -12.27
C GLN A 44 1.97 -7.37 -12.93
N ILE A 45 2.13 -6.30 -12.16
CA ILE A 45 2.52 -5.00 -12.72
C ILE A 45 4.02 -4.75 -12.67
N ASP A 46 4.78 -5.49 -11.88
CA ASP A 46 6.23 -5.38 -11.78
C ASP A 46 6.84 -6.76 -11.51
N SER A 47 7.42 -7.36 -12.54
CA SER A 47 8.09 -8.66 -12.44
C SER A 47 9.35 -8.62 -11.58
N ASN A 48 9.95 -7.44 -11.35
CA ASN A 48 11.06 -7.30 -10.43
C ASN A 48 10.57 -7.21 -8.97
N LYS A 49 10.48 -8.37 -8.33
CA LYS A 49 10.02 -8.52 -6.95
C LYS A 49 10.86 -7.74 -5.92
N ASN A 50 12.12 -7.41 -6.25
CA ASN A 50 12.95 -6.51 -5.42
C ASN A 50 12.38 -5.08 -5.29
N ASN A 51 11.45 -4.71 -6.16
CA ASN A 51 10.72 -3.44 -6.08
C ASN A 51 9.47 -3.52 -5.19
N ILE A 52 9.18 -4.68 -4.58
CA ILE A 52 8.04 -4.87 -3.68
C ILE A 52 8.56 -5.15 -2.28
N VAL A 53 8.13 -4.32 -1.35
CA VAL A 53 8.51 -4.40 0.07
C VAL A 53 7.25 -4.46 0.92
N VAL A 54 7.23 -5.34 1.91
CA VAL A 54 6.18 -5.39 2.92
C VAL A 54 6.77 -4.95 4.26
N ILE A 55 6.09 -4.01 4.93
CA ILE A 55 6.45 -3.60 6.29
C ILE A 55 5.44 -4.20 7.26
N GLY A 56 5.89 -5.23 7.98
CA GLY A 56 5.12 -5.92 9.01
C GLY A 56 5.36 -5.34 10.42
N GLY A 57 4.47 -5.66 11.33
CA GLY A 57 4.54 -5.26 12.74
C GLY A 57 3.77 -6.24 13.59
N ASN A 58 2.50 -5.97 13.85
CA ASN A 58 1.65 -6.92 14.55
C ASN A 58 1.53 -8.24 13.77
N ASN A 59 1.59 -9.37 14.48
CA ASN A 59 1.51 -10.70 13.86
C ASN A 59 2.58 -10.98 12.76
N TYR A 60 3.78 -10.41 12.92
CA TYR A 60 4.87 -10.55 11.96
C TYR A 60 5.18 -12.01 11.59
N ASN A 61 5.19 -12.94 12.56
CA ASN A 61 5.49 -14.36 12.31
C ASN A 61 4.43 -15.02 11.41
N SER A 62 3.14 -14.74 11.64
CA SER A 62 2.08 -15.24 10.78
C SER A 62 2.15 -14.63 9.38
N LEU A 63 2.47 -13.34 9.29
CA LEU A 63 2.69 -12.66 8.02
C LEU A 63 3.88 -13.28 7.27
N LYS A 64 4.99 -13.56 7.96
CA LYS A 64 6.17 -14.22 7.38
C LYS A 64 5.83 -15.60 6.80
N LYS A 65 5.06 -16.43 7.54
CA LYS A 65 4.58 -17.73 7.05
C LYS A 65 3.73 -17.59 5.78
N THR A 66 2.78 -16.65 5.78
CA THR A 66 1.89 -16.40 4.64
C THR A 66 2.68 -15.96 3.40
N LEU A 67 3.71 -15.14 3.60
CA LEU A 67 4.49 -14.56 2.50
C LEU A 67 5.68 -15.40 2.05
N ASN A 68 5.95 -16.54 2.68
CA ASN A 68 7.12 -17.38 2.37
C ASN A 68 7.19 -17.83 0.91
N LYS A 69 6.05 -18.01 0.25
CA LYS A 69 5.95 -18.36 -1.18
C LYS A 69 6.16 -17.17 -2.13
N TYR A 70 6.20 -15.95 -1.59
CA TYR A 70 6.43 -14.73 -2.36
C TYR A 70 7.89 -14.31 -2.19
N ASP A 71 8.58 -14.11 -3.31
CA ASP A 71 9.94 -13.58 -3.31
C ASP A 71 9.89 -12.04 -3.18
N VAL A 72 9.41 -11.56 -2.03
CA VAL A 72 9.30 -10.13 -1.69
C VAL A 72 10.05 -9.84 -0.39
N LYS A 73 10.54 -8.60 -0.25
CA LYS A 73 11.25 -8.20 0.98
C LYS A 73 10.25 -7.92 2.09
N LEU A 74 10.31 -8.68 3.19
CA LEU A 74 9.53 -8.44 4.40
C LEU A 74 10.43 -7.83 5.49
N PHE A 75 10.07 -6.66 5.99
CA PHE A 75 10.75 -6.00 7.10
C PHE A 75 9.87 -5.93 8.36
N TYR A 76 10.48 -6.13 9.51
CA TYR A 76 9.82 -5.94 10.81
C TYR A 76 10.04 -4.52 11.33
N ASN A 77 8.95 -3.77 11.50
CA ASN A 77 8.98 -2.47 12.16
C ASN A 77 8.75 -2.66 13.67
N LYS A 78 9.80 -2.63 14.48
CA LYS A 78 9.71 -2.75 15.95
C LYS A 78 8.81 -1.65 16.58
N ASN A 79 8.73 -0.50 15.94
CA ASN A 79 7.99 0.66 16.42
C ASN A 79 6.55 0.74 15.88
N TYR A 80 5.99 -0.38 15.38
CA TYR A 80 4.66 -0.40 14.76
C TYR A 80 3.54 0.12 15.68
N LYS A 81 3.69 -0.02 17.00
CA LYS A 81 2.74 0.51 18.01
C LYS A 81 2.65 2.04 18.02
N ASN A 82 3.66 2.73 17.49
CA ASN A 82 3.69 4.18 17.39
C ASN A 82 2.89 4.72 16.18
N GLY A 83 2.02 3.88 15.58
CA GLY A 83 1.11 4.28 14.53
C GLY A 83 1.67 4.24 13.12
N LEU A 84 0.84 4.68 12.15
CA LEU A 84 1.11 4.62 10.72
C LEU A 84 2.39 5.36 10.33
N GLY A 85 2.64 6.53 10.91
CA GLY A 85 3.83 7.34 10.63
C GLY A 85 5.13 6.59 10.87
N SER A 86 5.18 5.74 11.92
CA SER A 86 6.35 4.91 12.19
C SER A 86 6.65 3.91 11.07
N SER A 87 5.60 3.37 10.43
CA SER A 87 5.75 2.44 9.31
C SER A 87 6.14 3.15 8.02
N VAL A 88 5.61 4.36 7.78
CA VAL A 88 6.02 5.20 6.65
C VAL A 88 7.47 5.63 6.79
N SER A 89 7.89 6.14 7.97
CA SER A 89 9.26 6.60 8.19
C SER A 89 10.28 5.46 8.17
N PHE A 90 9.88 4.24 8.54
CA PHE A 90 10.76 3.07 8.62
C PHE A 90 11.48 2.78 7.30
N ILE A 91 10.81 2.94 6.15
CA ILE A 91 11.39 2.61 4.85
C ILE A 91 12.61 3.51 4.53
N PHE A 92 12.63 4.74 5.02
CA PHE A 92 13.72 5.69 4.78
C PHE A 92 15.01 5.36 5.56
N LYS A 93 14.97 4.45 6.54
CA LYS A 93 16.15 3.88 7.21
C LYS A 93 16.86 2.87 6.31
N LYS A 94 16.24 2.47 5.20
CA LYS A 94 16.83 1.59 4.20
C LYS A 94 17.36 2.41 3.04
N LYS A 95 18.48 1.98 2.42
CA LYS A 95 19.00 2.64 1.22
C LYS A 95 18.02 2.46 0.07
N ILE A 96 17.24 3.51 -0.25
CA ILE A 96 16.30 3.52 -1.36
C ILE A 96 16.93 4.29 -2.52
N ASN A 97 17.36 3.59 -3.55
CA ASN A 97 17.81 4.20 -4.79
C ASN A 97 16.70 4.14 -5.86
N LYS A 98 15.61 4.87 -5.61
CA LYS A 98 14.43 4.95 -6.50
C LYS A 98 13.96 6.39 -6.60
N ASN A 99 13.28 6.70 -7.71
CA ASN A 99 12.76 8.05 -7.98
C ASN A 99 11.45 8.34 -7.23
N GLY A 100 10.77 7.29 -6.75
CA GLY A 100 9.53 7.41 -5.99
C GLY A 100 9.23 6.19 -5.13
N ILE A 101 8.33 6.39 -4.18
CA ILE A 101 7.76 5.34 -3.32
C ILE A 101 6.25 5.35 -3.51
N MET A 102 5.66 4.16 -3.77
CA MET A 102 4.22 3.94 -3.70
C MET A 102 3.89 3.30 -2.36
N PHE A 103 3.22 4.03 -1.48
CA PHE A 103 2.69 3.48 -0.23
C PHE A 103 1.30 2.90 -0.43
N ILE A 104 1.14 1.62 -0.12
CA ILE A 104 -0.08 0.85 -0.33
C ILE A 104 -0.56 0.32 1.03
N PRO A 105 -1.74 0.70 1.52
CA PRO A 105 -2.32 0.07 2.72
C PRO A 105 -2.54 -1.42 2.49
N GLY A 106 -2.13 -2.25 3.46
CA GLY A 106 -2.23 -3.72 3.37
C GLY A 106 -3.65 -4.28 3.51
N ASP A 107 -4.63 -3.43 3.73
CA ASP A 107 -6.06 -3.74 3.93
C ASP A 107 -6.96 -3.28 2.77
N MET A 108 -6.38 -2.91 1.62
CA MET A 108 -7.11 -2.45 0.43
C MET A 108 -7.03 -3.45 -0.73
N PRO A 109 -7.68 -4.62 -0.63
CA PRO A 109 -7.52 -5.69 -1.63
C PRO A 109 -8.23 -5.43 -2.95
N LEU A 110 -9.08 -4.41 -3.05
CA LEU A 110 -9.89 -4.15 -4.25
C LEU A 110 -9.24 -3.18 -5.23
N ILE A 111 -8.04 -2.66 -4.96
CA ILE A 111 -7.31 -1.82 -5.92
C ILE A 111 -6.98 -2.65 -7.15
N SER A 112 -7.44 -2.25 -8.32
CA SER A 112 -7.26 -3.01 -9.55
C SER A 112 -5.87 -2.85 -10.17
N ILE A 113 -5.47 -3.83 -10.98
CA ILE A 113 -4.23 -3.74 -11.80
C ILE A 113 -4.28 -2.51 -12.70
N LYS A 114 -5.43 -2.20 -13.27
CA LYS A 114 -5.66 -1.01 -14.12
C LYS A 114 -5.37 0.28 -13.35
N ASP A 115 -5.84 0.38 -12.10
CA ASP A 115 -5.62 1.55 -11.25
C ASP A 115 -4.13 1.70 -10.91
N PHE A 116 -3.46 0.62 -10.49
CA PHE A 116 -2.01 0.65 -10.25
C PHE A 116 -1.24 1.12 -11.49
N LYS A 117 -1.52 0.56 -12.66
CA LYS A 117 -0.87 0.96 -13.92
C LYS A 117 -1.11 2.42 -14.25
N LYS A 118 -2.35 2.91 -14.07
CA LYS A 118 -2.71 4.30 -14.34
C LYS A 118 -1.95 5.28 -13.44
N LEU A 119 -1.88 4.99 -12.15
CA LEU A 119 -1.14 5.81 -11.18
C LEU A 119 0.36 5.86 -11.49
N ILE A 120 0.97 4.70 -11.80
CA ILE A 120 2.39 4.61 -12.16
C ILE A 120 2.68 5.38 -13.44
N ASN A 121 1.85 5.25 -14.47
CA ASN A 121 2.02 5.96 -15.74
C ASN A 121 1.94 7.48 -15.52
N THR A 122 0.96 7.94 -14.73
CA THR A 122 0.84 9.36 -14.39
C THR A 122 2.09 9.86 -13.65
N PHE A 123 2.61 9.08 -12.69
CA PHE A 123 3.84 9.45 -11.98
C PHE A 123 5.06 9.58 -12.92
N VAL A 124 5.17 8.69 -13.89
CA VAL A 124 6.27 8.73 -14.87
C VAL A 124 6.17 9.98 -15.76
N GLN A 125 4.96 10.37 -16.14
CA GLN A 125 4.70 11.53 -17.00
C GLN A 125 4.82 12.87 -16.25
N LYS A 126 4.40 12.90 -14.98
CA LYS A 126 4.32 14.11 -14.15
C LYS A 126 5.48 14.16 -13.15
N LYS A 127 6.63 14.67 -13.62
CA LYS A 127 7.83 14.79 -12.78
C LYS A 127 7.55 15.59 -11.50
N ASN A 128 8.10 15.12 -10.38
CA ASN A 128 8.05 15.78 -9.08
C ASN A 128 6.63 16.01 -8.50
N LYS A 129 5.58 15.40 -9.07
CA LYS A 129 4.23 15.47 -8.53
C LYS A 129 3.90 14.25 -7.67
N ILE A 130 3.09 14.48 -6.64
CA ILE A 130 2.56 13.46 -5.76
C ILE A 130 1.29 12.93 -6.42
N ILE A 131 1.22 11.61 -6.64
CA ILE A 131 0.08 11.00 -7.31
C ILE A 131 -0.78 10.26 -6.31
N SER A 132 -2.06 10.57 -6.29
CA SER A 132 -3.06 9.83 -5.51
C SER A 132 -4.29 9.55 -6.36
N PRO A 133 -4.99 8.43 -6.12
CA PRO A 133 -6.26 8.16 -6.79
C PRO A 133 -7.38 9.02 -6.20
N CYS A 134 -8.42 9.22 -7.00
CA CYS A 134 -9.71 9.71 -6.53
C CYS A 134 -10.85 8.90 -7.15
N TYR A 135 -11.91 8.71 -6.38
CA TYR A 135 -13.16 8.10 -6.82
C TYR A 135 -14.33 8.94 -6.35
N LYS A 136 -15.19 9.45 -7.28
CA LYS A 136 -16.34 10.30 -6.95
C LYS A 136 -15.99 11.41 -5.94
N LYS A 137 -14.93 12.19 -6.23
CA LYS A 137 -14.38 13.27 -5.39
C LYS A 137 -13.71 12.83 -4.08
N LYS A 138 -13.78 11.56 -3.69
CA LYS A 138 -13.06 11.04 -2.52
C LYS A 138 -11.62 10.70 -2.90
N ILE A 139 -10.67 11.26 -2.16
CA ILE A 139 -9.24 10.99 -2.35
C ILE A 139 -8.90 9.68 -1.64
N GLY A 140 -8.18 8.77 -2.34
CA GLY A 140 -7.88 7.43 -1.86
C GLY A 140 -6.38 7.11 -1.81
N ASN A 141 -6.09 5.81 -1.77
CA ASN A 141 -4.76 5.20 -1.80
C ASN A 141 -4.66 4.25 -3.01
N PRO A 142 -3.45 3.92 -3.46
CA PRO A 142 -2.13 4.21 -2.92
C PRO A 142 -1.65 5.64 -3.18
N LEU A 143 -0.62 6.05 -2.43
CA LEU A 143 0.02 7.35 -2.60
C LEU A 143 1.41 7.14 -3.21
N ILE A 144 1.72 7.81 -4.36
CA ILE A 144 3.06 7.79 -4.94
C ILE A 144 3.75 9.11 -4.65
N ILE A 145 4.91 9.05 -4.01
CA ILE A 145 5.65 10.20 -3.52
C ILE A 145 7.00 10.24 -4.22
N PRO A 146 7.35 11.33 -4.93
CA PRO A 146 8.65 11.48 -5.57
C PRO A 146 9.77 11.73 -4.56
N LYS A 147 11.00 11.40 -4.95
CA LYS A 147 12.21 11.44 -4.13
C LYS A 147 12.44 12.80 -3.45
N ILE A 148 12.06 13.88 -4.09
CA ILE A 148 12.25 15.25 -3.56
C ILE A 148 11.54 15.47 -2.20
N TYR A 149 10.49 14.69 -1.88
CA TYR A 149 9.74 14.81 -0.62
C TYR A 149 10.14 13.77 0.44
N PHE A 150 11.12 12.90 0.18
CA PHE A 150 11.50 11.84 1.13
C PHE A 150 11.96 12.40 2.47
N ASN A 151 12.66 13.53 2.46
CA ASN A 151 13.14 14.15 3.70
C ASN A 151 12.01 14.57 4.64
N LEU A 152 10.86 14.99 4.11
CA LEU A 152 9.69 15.38 4.91
C LEU A 152 9.08 14.20 5.67
N LEU A 153 9.34 12.96 5.21
CA LEU A 153 8.68 11.75 5.73
C LEU A 153 9.57 10.91 6.64
N LYS A 154 10.87 11.24 6.75
CA LYS A 154 11.84 10.44 7.52
C LYS A 154 11.54 10.35 9.01
N ASN A 155 10.92 11.39 9.57
CA ASN A 155 10.72 11.54 11.01
C ASN A 155 9.25 11.50 11.44
N LEU A 156 8.37 10.92 10.60
CA LEU A 156 6.96 10.76 10.94
C LEU A 156 6.80 9.88 12.19
N LYS A 157 5.94 10.33 13.08
CA LYS A 157 5.58 9.65 14.33
C LYS A 157 4.05 9.57 14.44
N LYS A 158 3.57 8.77 15.39
CA LYS A 158 2.13 8.62 15.69
C LYS A 158 1.30 8.13 14.49
N ASP A 159 -0.01 8.27 14.56
CA ASP A 159 -0.96 7.90 13.50
C ASP A 159 -1.08 8.97 12.40
N GLU A 160 0.02 9.64 12.08
CA GLU A 160 0.04 10.64 11.03
C GLU A 160 0.33 10.00 9.68
N GLY A 161 -0.61 10.14 8.76
CA GLY A 161 -0.41 9.75 7.38
C GLY A 161 0.52 10.70 6.64
N ALA A 162 1.31 10.18 5.70
CA ALA A 162 2.26 10.97 4.90
C ALA A 162 1.65 12.22 4.25
N ARG A 163 0.37 12.15 3.89
CA ARG A 163 -0.36 13.20 3.16
C ARG A 163 -0.34 14.56 3.88
N LYS A 164 -0.42 14.58 5.20
CA LYS A 164 -0.41 15.82 6.01
C LYS A 164 0.86 16.65 5.89
N PHE A 165 1.98 15.99 5.55
CA PHE A 165 3.31 16.62 5.51
C PHE A 165 3.74 16.99 4.09
N LEU A 166 2.88 16.78 3.11
CA LEU A 166 3.18 16.99 1.71
C LEU A 166 2.45 18.24 1.20
N PRO A 167 3.09 19.05 0.33
CA PRO A 167 2.49 20.29 -0.16
C PRO A 167 1.26 20.00 -1.03
N SER A 168 0.13 20.58 -0.68
CA SER A 168 -1.17 20.33 -1.35
C SER A 168 -1.14 20.69 -2.85
N LYS A 169 -0.42 21.75 -3.23
CA LYS A 169 -0.26 22.21 -4.62
C LYS A 169 0.45 21.21 -5.55
N ASP A 170 1.12 20.22 -4.99
CA ASP A 170 1.89 19.24 -5.76
C ASP A 170 1.17 17.90 -5.94
N PHE A 171 -0.06 17.80 -5.45
CA PHE A 171 -0.90 16.63 -5.69
C PHE A 171 -1.55 16.66 -7.07
N ILE A 172 -1.51 15.48 -7.73
CA ILE A 172 -2.36 15.16 -8.87
C ILE A 172 -3.29 14.03 -8.47
N HIS A 173 -4.59 14.29 -8.54
CA HIS A 173 -5.63 13.31 -8.26
C HIS A 173 -6.05 12.62 -9.55
N VAL A 174 -5.85 11.30 -9.61
CA VAL A 174 -6.12 10.48 -10.81
C VAL A 174 -7.46 9.77 -10.62
N PRO A 175 -8.44 9.94 -11.53
CA PRO A 175 -9.69 9.19 -11.47
C PRO A 175 -9.43 7.68 -11.57
N CYS A 176 -9.83 6.93 -10.54
CA CYS A 176 -9.61 5.50 -10.37
C CYS A 176 -10.89 4.79 -9.93
N GLY A 177 -10.83 3.47 -9.80
CA GLY A 177 -11.95 2.65 -9.34
C GLY A 177 -12.24 2.74 -7.84
N TYR A 178 -13.41 2.22 -7.43
CA TYR A 178 -13.88 2.19 -6.04
C TYR A 178 -12.88 1.54 -5.07
N GLY A 179 -12.13 0.53 -5.52
CA GLY A 179 -11.13 -0.15 -4.68
C GLY A 179 -10.06 0.76 -4.08
N THR A 180 -9.84 1.95 -4.67
CA THR A 180 -8.84 2.91 -4.18
C THR A 180 -9.30 3.73 -2.96
N ILE A 181 -10.58 3.65 -2.60
CA ILE A 181 -11.17 4.28 -1.41
C ILE A 181 -11.80 3.26 -0.46
N PHE A 182 -11.61 1.97 -0.73
CA PHE A 182 -12.19 0.87 0.05
C PHE A 182 -11.10 0.14 0.82
N ASP A 183 -11.18 0.19 2.13
CA ASP A 183 -10.37 -0.57 3.08
C ASP A 183 -11.23 -1.53 3.90
N ILE A 184 -10.61 -2.54 4.49
CA ILE A 184 -11.27 -3.51 5.36
C ILE A 184 -10.99 -3.11 6.81
N ASP A 185 -11.98 -2.56 7.49
CA ASP A 185 -11.90 -2.21 8.91
C ASP A 185 -12.72 -3.13 9.81
N THR A 186 -13.77 -3.74 9.26
CA THR A 186 -14.69 -4.62 9.98
C THR A 186 -14.95 -5.93 9.21
N LYS A 187 -15.63 -6.87 9.84
CA LYS A 187 -16.10 -8.11 9.18
C LYS A 187 -17.09 -7.84 8.04
N TYR A 188 -17.86 -6.76 8.16
CA TYR A 188 -18.81 -6.35 7.11
C TYR A 188 -18.06 -5.96 5.82
N GLU A 189 -17.00 -5.12 5.91
CA GLU A 189 -16.20 -4.80 4.75
C GLU A 189 -15.48 -6.01 4.17
N LEU A 190 -15.06 -6.98 5.02
CA LEU A 190 -14.51 -8.24 4.51
C LEU A 190 -15.52 -9.01 3.65
N LEU A 191 -16.76 -9.14 4.10
CA LEU A 191 -17.83 -9.79 3.32
C LEU A 191 -18.11 -9.06 2.02
N LYS A 192 -18.19 -7.73 2.08
CA LYS A 192 -18.33 -6.88 0.89
C LYS A 192 -17.16 -7.04 -0.07
N ALA A 193 -15.93 -7.12 0.43
CA ALA A 193 -14.75 -7.38 -0.39
C ALA A 193 -14.82 -8.73 -1.10
N LYS A 194 -15.30 -9.80 -0.44
CA LYS A 194 -15.49 -11.13 -1.05
C LYS A 194 -16.44 -11.09 -2.24
N LEU A 195 -17.56 -10.37 -2.11
CA LEU A 195 -18.55 -10.24 -3.18
C LEU A 195 -18.01 -9.42 -4.36
N LEU A 196 -17.36 -8.29 -4.08
CA LEU A 196 -16.83 -7.41 -5.11
C LEU A 196 -15.61 -8.00 -5.83
N ASN A 197 -14.76 -8.75 -5.13
CA ASN A 197 -13.57 -9.36 -5.74
C ASN A 197 -13.92 -10.44 -6.78
N LYS A 198 -15.06 -11.13 -6.62
CA LYS A 198 -15.57 -12.04 -7.66
C LYS A 198 -15.86 -11.31 -8.98
N LYS A 199 -16.39 -10.09 -8.92
CA LYS A 199 -16.72 -9.27 -10.10
C LYS A 199 -15.51 -8.61 -10.77
N LEU A 200 -14.37 -8.48 -10.08
CA LEU A 200 -13.17 -7.85 -10.61
C LEU A 200 -12.21 -8.83 -11.30
N ASN A 201 -12.45 -10.12 -11.17
CA ASN A 201 -11.64 -11.20 -11.77
C ASN A 201 -12.25 -11.74 -13.08
N TYR A 202 -13.26 -11.05 -13.67
CA TYR A 202 -13.84 -11.34 -14.97
C TYR A 202 -13.47 -10.26 -15.98
#